data_e6257afeefb83b3a71349529927e386f
#
_entry.id   e6257afeefb83b3a71349529927e386f
#
_cell.length_a   1.000
_cell.length_b   1.000
_cell.length_c   1.000
_cell.angle_alpha   90.00
_cell.angle_beta   90.00
_cell.angle_gamma   90.00
#
_symmetry.space_group_name_H-M   'P 1'
#
loop_
_entity.id
_entity.type
_entity.pdbx_description
1 polymer ?
#
loop_
_entity_poly.entity_id
_entity_poly.type
_entity_poly.pdbx_seq_one_letter_code
_entity_poly.pdbx_strand_id
1 'polypeptide(L)'
;MRSLIICILLLFPLSLGAQESDNRIWVNAGLKVGFQAITYNNPTFGIDGYTYNENTIQSNKIGYTLAPFMRVTAKRVYVQFETIFGTSRHSFDFKSTGSNSDLLSNTTEYSLKTLCLQVPIVIGYNMIQEGKYVMSVFTGPKTKFVFTAHDEQEFKHFKYGQMEEVLKKRCYYWDFGLGVKIGNVFFDFTYDLGITKVSEYIISKSENLKFKSDRRDNILSFSVGMIF
;
A
#
# COMPACT_ATOMS: atom_id res chain seq x y z
N MET A 1 -11.02 -28.30 -3.66
CA MET A 1 -10.48 -27.32 -4.60
C MET A 1 -9.56 -26.26 -3.96
N ARG A 2 -9.70 -25.88 -2.69
CA ARG A 2 -8.82 -24.89 -2.03
C ARG A 2 -7.38 -25.36 -1.79
N SER A 3 -7.18 -26.65 -1.50
CA SER A 3 -5.83 -27.22 -1.25
C SER A 3 -4.99 -27.40 -2.51
N LEU A 4 -5.59 -27.51 -3.70
CA LEU A 4 -4.86 -27.70 -4.96
C LEU A 4 -4.15 -26.45 -5.43
N ILE A 5 -4.71 -25.26 -5.15
CA ILE A 5 -4.13 -23.96 -5.52
C ILE A 5 -2.88 -23.67 -4.71
N ILE A 6 -2.85 -24.08 -3.45
CA ILE A 6 -1.70 -23.89 -2.55
C ILE A 6 -0.51 -24.77 -2.96
N CYS A 7 -0.80 -26.02 -3.41
CA CYS A 7 0.25 -26.93 -3.92
C CYS A 7 0.86 -26.47 -5.24
N ILE A 8 0.11 -25.83 -6.13
CA ILE A 8 0.63 -25.32 -7.40
C ILE A 8 1.57 -24.11 -7.18
N LEU A 9 1.32 -23.29 -6.17
CA LEU A 9 2.19 -22.15 -5.80
C LEU A 9 3.51 -22.58 -5.15
N LEU A 10 3.59 -23.78 -4.58
CA LEU A 10 4.79 -24.30 -3.91
C LEU A 10 5.69 -25.16 -4.81
N LEU A 11 5.20 -25.61 -5.97
CA LEU A 11 5.95 -26.50 -6.87
C LEU A 11 6.72 -25.79 -7.99
N PHE A 12 6.62 -24.47 -8.11
CA PHE A 12 7.24 -23.73 -9.24
C PHE A 12 8.74 -23.36 -9.12
N PRO A 13 9.46 -23.45 -7.99
CA PRO A 13 10.82 -22.96 -7.95
C PRO A 13 11.92 -24.00 -8.19
N LEU A 14 11.65 -25.28 -8.48
CA LEU A 14 12.69 -26.32 -8.35
C LEU A 14 13.32 -26.84 -9.65
N SER A 15 13.02 -26.30 -10.84
CA SER A 15 13.51 -26.91 -12.08
C SER A 15 13.95 -25.96 -13.20
N LEU A 16 14.43 -24.75 -12.90
CA LEU A 16 15.04 -23.90 -13.93
C LEU A 16 16.57 -23.86 -13.77
N GLY A 17 17.18 -25.00 -13.98
CA GLY A 17 18.63 -25.14 -14.18
C GLY A 17 19.05 -24.49 -15.49
N ALA A 18 20.12 -23.74 -15.39
CA ALA A 18 20.76 -22.93 -16.41
C ALA A 18 20.99 -23.64 -17.74
N GLN A 19 20.62 -22.98 -18.82
CA GLN A 19 21.18 -23.23 -20.14
C GLN A 19 21.88 -21.97 -20.65
N GLU A 20 23.15 -22.11 -20.94
CA GLU A 20 24.07 -21.05 -21.31
C GLU A 20 23.87 -20.66 -22.79
N SER A 21 23.33 -19.47 -23.04
CA SER A 21 23.22 -18.88 -24.36
C SER A 21 23.32 -17.36 -24.25
N ASP A 22 23.93 -16.70 -25.19
CA ASP A 22 24.23 -15.25 -25.21
C ASP A 22 22.99 -14.33 -25.22
N ASN A 23 21.79 -14.93 -25.30
CA ASN A 23 20.50 -14.29 -25.10
C ASN A 23 19.88 -14.70 -23.75
N ARG A 24 20.60 -14.53 -22.65
CA ARG A 24 20.23 -15.06 -21.35
C ARG A 24 18.97 -14.37 -20.79
N ILE A 25 17.90 -15.17 -20.66
CA ILE A 25 16.74 -14.85 -19.84
C ILE A 25 16.97 -15.50 -18.48
N TRP A 26 16.94 -14.69 -17.43
CA TRP A 26 17.09 -15.15 -16.05
C TRP A 26 15.75 -15.09 -15.35
N VAL A 27 15.39 -16.17 -14.68
CA VAL A 27 14.21 -16.24 -13.82
C VAL A 27 14.69 -16.36 -12.39
N ASN A 28 14.32 -15.43 -11.58
CA ASN A 28 14.66 -15.39 -10.17
C ASN A 28 13.39 -15.32 -9.33
N ALA A 29 13.41 -15.93 -8.17
CA ALA A 29 12.41 -15.76 -7.14
C ALA A 29 13.04 -15.07 -5.93
N GLY A 30 12.22 -14.47 -5.10
CA GLY A 30 12.73 -13.82 -3.90
C GLY A 30 11.63 -13.52 -2.90
N LEU A 31 12.08 -13.03 -1.76
CA LEU A 31 11.22 -12.62 -0.67
C LEU A 31 11.69 -11.27 -0.16
N LYS A 32 10.77 -10.37 0.10
CA LYS A 32 11.05 -9.07 0.71
C LYS A 32 10.13 -8.78 1.88
N VAL A 33 10.65 -8.03 2.82
CA VAL A 33 9.93 -7.45 3.95
C VAL A 33 10.10 -5.95 3.91
N GLY A 34 9.12 -5.22 4.38
CA GLY A 34 9.18 -3.78 4.33
C GLY A 34 8.16 -3.11 5.22
N PHE A 35 8.15 -1.80 5.12
CA PHE A 35 7.16 -0.95 5.73
C PHE A 35 6.58 0.00 4.69
N GLN A 36 5.35 0.43 4.92
CA GLN A 36 4.64 1.36 4.07
C GLN A 36 3.98 2.47 4.89
N ALA A 37 4.01 3.67 4.36
CA ALA A 37 3.32 4.84 4.89
C ALA A 37 2.31 5.32 3.84
N ILE A 38 1.11 5.71 4.29
CA ILE A 38 0.06 6.20 3.40
C ILE A 38 -0.01 7.71 3.53
N THR A 39 0.02 8.39 2.38
CA THR A 39 -0.19 9.82 2.26
C THR A 39 -1.48 10.10 1.51
N TYR A 40 -2.14 11.19 1.83
CA TYR A 40 -3.42 11.55 1.22
C TYR A 40 -3.25 12.72 0.26
N ASN A 41 -3.91 12.62 -0.90
CA ASN A 41 -4.02 13.74 -1.84
C ASN A 41 -5.36 14.45 -1.61
N ASN A 42 -5.29 15.68 -1.07
CA ASN A 42 -6.39 16.64 -0.92
C ASN A 42 -7.73 15.98 -0.54
N PRO A 43 -7.88 15.45 0.66
CA PRO A 43 -9.19 15.03 1.12
C PRO A 43 -10.05 16.26 1.39
N THR A 44 -10.90 16.64 0.47
CA THR A 44 -12.02 17.53 0.79
C THR A 44 -13.03 16.72 1.60
N PHE A 45 -12.91 16.80 2.89
CA PHE A 45 -13.78 16.13 3.81
C PHE A 45 -14.40 17.16 4.75
N GLY A 46 -15.69 17.38 4.62
CA GLY A 46 -16.47 18.22 5.52
C GLY A 46 -17.66 17.43 6.05
N ILE A 47 -17.71 17.23 7.35
CA ILE A 47 -18.90 16.82 8.06
C ILE A 47 -19.38 18.06 8.80
N ASP A 48 -20.67 18.31 8.81
CA ASP A 48 -21.36 19.46 9.39
C ASP A 48 -20.68 20.01 10.66
N GLY A 49 -19.97 21.13 10.53
CA GLY A 49 -19.23 21.78 11.61
C GLY A 49 -17.82 21.26 11.91
N TYR A 50 -17.31 20.25 11.18
CA TYR A 50 -15.96 19.75 11.31
C TYR A 50 -15.22 19.79 9.98
N THR A 51 -14.03 20.39 9.96
CA THR A 51 -13.13 20.37 8.80
C THR A 51 -11.91 19.52 9.10
N TYR A 52 -11.42 18.84 8.07
CA TYR A 52 -10.17 18.13 8.13
C TYR A 52 -9.00 19.12 8.34
N ASN A 53 -8.11 18.83 9.26
CA ASN A 53 -6.94 19.66 9.51
C ASN A 53 -5.74 19.15 8.69
N GLU A 54 -5.38 19.84 7.61
CA GLU A 54 -4.24 19.49 6.76
C GLU A 54 -2.91 19.43 7.52
N ASN A 55 -2.78 20.16 8.64
CA ASN A 55 -1.54 20.17 9.43
C ASN A 55 -1.33 18.88 10.25
N THR A 56 -2.34 18.02 10.36
CA THR A 56 -2.28 16.77 11.12
C THR A 56 -1.98 15.53 10.27
N ILE A 57 -1.66 15.72 8.99
CA ILE A 57 -1.24 14.66 8.03
C ILE A 57 0.01 13.88 8.53
N GLN A 58 0.70 14.36 9.54
CA GLN A 58 1.95 13.76 10.03
C GLN A 58 1.78 12.56 10.96
N SER A 59 0.59 12.11 11.27
CA SER A 59 0.38 10.85 11.99
C SER A 59 0.34 9.65 11.03
N ASN A 60 1.29 9.57 10.10
CA ASN A 60 1.45 8.42 9.22
C ASN A 60 1.81 7.19 10.04
N LYS A 61 0.81 6.41 10.42
CA LYS A 61 1.06 5.13 11.08
C LYS A 61 1.64 4.16 10.05
N ILE A 62 2.78 3.57 10.41
CA ILE A 62 3.52 2.65 9.55
C ILE A 62 2.81 1.31 9.50
N GLY A 63 2.61 0.78 8.30
CA GLY A 63 2.20 -0.60 8.04
C GLY A 63 3.40 -1.47 7.68
N TYR A 64 3.29 -2.77 7.89
CA TYR A 64 4.32 -3.76 7.56
C TYR A 64 3.90 -4.59 6.36
N THR A 65 4.89 -5.04 5.58
CA THR A 65 4.66 -5.84 4.36
C THR A 65 5.58 -7.05 4.32
N LEU A 66 5.06 -8.14 3.75
CA LEU A 66 5.78 -9.35 3.37
C LEU A 66 5.41 -9.68 1.93
N ALA A 67 6.41 -9.84 1.06
CA ALA A 67 6.18 -10.00 -0.36
C ALA A 67 7.08 -11.06 -1.01
N PRO A 68 6.59 -12.26 -1.29
CA PRO A 68 7.20 -13.12 -2.29
C PRO A 68 7.04 -12.49 -3.69
N PHE A 69 8.07 -12.67 -4.52
CA PHE A 69 8.07 -12.19 -5.89
C PHE A 69 8.80 -13.13 -6.85
N MET A 70 8.50 -12.98 -8.13
CA MET A 70 9.21 -13.62 -9.23
C MET A 70 9.61 -12.55 -10.24
N ARG A 71 10.87 -12.61 -10.70
CA ARG A 71 11.44 -11.66 -11.65
C ARG A 71 12.01 -12.41 -12.86
N VAL A 72 11.61 -12.00 -14.04
CA VAL A 72 12.14 -12.47 -15.32
C VAL A 72 12.97 -11.33 -15.92
N THR A 73 14.26 -11.54 -16.08
CA THR A 73 15.20 -10.52 -16.57
C THR A 73 15.74 -10.95 -17.94
N ALA A 74 15.65 -10.05 -18.91
CA ALA A 74 16.26 -10.17 -20.23
C ALA A 74 17.22 -8.99 -20.44
N LYS A 75 18.52 -9.25 -20.41
CA LYS A 75 19.57 -8.22 -20.49
C LYS A 75 19.43 -7.19 -19.36
N ARG A 76 18.99 -5.98 -19.68
CA ARG A 76 18.78 -4.88 -18.72
C ARG A 76 17.33 -4.66 -18.34
N VAL A 77 16.39 -5.28 -19.05
CA VAL A 77 14.96 -5.14 -18.78
C VAL A 77 14.48 -6.33 -17.96
N TYR A 78 13.59 -6.08 -17.00
CA TYR A 78 12.92 -7.17 -16.27
C TYR A 78 11.44 -6.91 -16.11
N VAL A 79 10.70 -7.99 -15.94
CA VAL A 79 9.30 -7.97 -15.48
C VAL A 79 9.25 -8.68 -14.14
N GLN A 80 8.55 -8.10 -13.19
CA GLN A 80 8.43 -8.64 -11.84
C GLN A 80 6.96 -8.71 -11.43
N PHE A 81 6.60 -9.86 -10.89
CA PHE A 81 5.29 -10.15 -10.29
C PHE A 81 5.47 -10.30 -8.79
N GLU A 82 4.65 -9.63 -8.03
CA GLU A 82 4.72 -9.69 -6.58
C GLU A 82 3.35 -9.97 -5.97
N THR A 83 3.38 -10.55 -4.78
CA THR A 83 2.21 -10.74 -3.93
C THR A 83 2.53 -10.17 -2.56
N ILE A 84 2.04 -8.96 -2.27
CA ILE A 84 2.37 -8.24 -1.05
C ILE A 84 1.25 -8.42 -0.04
N PHE A 85 1.53 -9.13 1.05
CA PHE A 85 0.69 -9.19 2.24
C PHE A 85 1.07 -8.03 3.15
N GLY A 86 0.12 -7.19 3.51
CA GLY A 86 0.43 -6.00 4.28
C GLY A 86 -0.67 -5.57 5.23
N THR A 87 -0.25 -4.85 6.26
CA THR A 87 -1.13 -4.08 7.12
C THR A 87 -0.98 -2.61 6.80
N SER A 88 -2.07 -1.88 6.82
CA SER A 88 -2.05 -0.42 6.72
C SER A 88 -2.77 0.15 7.93
N ARG A 89 -2.24 1.25 8.47
CA ARG A 89 -2.90 2.03 9.50
C ARG A 89 -3.13 3.42 8.98
N HIS A 90 -4.34 3.91 9.17
CA HIS A 90 -4.77 5.25 8.81
C HIS A 90 -5.18 5.95 10.09
N SER A 91 -4.78 7.19 10.30
CA SER A 91 -5.35 8.02 11.35
C SER A 91 -5.69 9.39 10.79
N PHE A 92 -6.82 9.91 11.23
CA PHE A 92 -7.30 11.23 10.86
C PHE A 92 -7.63 11.97 12.14
N ASP A 93 -7.22 13.24 12.20
CA ASP A 93 -7.63 14.14 13.25
C ASP A 93 -8.66 15.13 12.67
N PHE A 94 -9.78 15.23 13.34
CA PHE A 94 -10.84 16.17 12.98
C PHE A 94 -10.84 17.31 13.99
N LYS A 95 -10.84 18.55 13.51
CA LYS A 95 -10.96 19.74 14.35
C LYS A 95 -12.33 20.38 14.15
N SER A 96 -13.01 20.66 15.25
CA SER A 96 -14.27 21.41 15.20
C SER A 96 -14.05 22.85 14.74
N THR A 97 -14.89 23.32 13.79
CA THR A 97 -14.85 24.70 13.27
C THR A 97 -15.94 25.58 13.92
N GLY A 98 -16.59 25.10 14.97
CA GLY A 98 -17.69 25.83 15.63
C GLY A 98 -17.21 27.13 16.30
N SER A 99 -18.02 28.20 16.14
CA SER A 99 -17.74 29.58 16.56
C SER A 99 -17.77 29.82 18.08
N ASN A 100 -18.05 28.81 18.90
CA ASN A 100 -17.95 28.89 20.34
C ASN A 100 -16.67 28.18 20.81
N SER A 101 -15.65 29.01 20.95
CA SER A 101 -14.34 28.62 21.46
C SER A 101 -14.39 28.39 22.97
N ASP A 102 -15.03 27.33 23.41
CA ASP A 102 -14.70 26.77 24.71
C ASP A 102 -13.47 25.88 24.52
N LEU A 103 -12.44 26.30 25.15
CA LEU A 103 -11.02 26.05 25.18
C LEU A 103 -10.54 24.60 25.38
N LEU A 104 -11.33 23.61 25.10
CA LEU A 104 -10.92 22.22 25.06
C LEU A 104 -10.91 21.75 23.62
N SER A 105 -9.72 21.55 23.09
CA SER A 105 -9.47 21.04 21.74
C SER A 105 -10.27 19.76 21.49
N ASN A 106 -11.42 19.89 20.86
CA ASN A 106 -12.21 18.76 20.40
C ASN A 106 -11.56 18.19 19.13
N THR A 107 -10.36 17.66 19.30
CA THR A 107 -9.69 16.88 18.27
C THR A 107 -10.14 15.44 18.43
N THR A 108 -10.81 14.92 17.43
CA THR A 108 -11.23 13.52 17.40
C THR A 108 -10.27 12.75 16.50
N GLU A 109 -9.55 11.80 17.06
CA GLU A 109 -8.68 10.90 16.29
C GLU A 109 -9.51 9.69 15.81
N TYR A 110 -9.45 9.42 14.52
CA TYR A 110 -9.97 8.21 13.91
C TYR A 110 -8.81 7.34 13.44
N SER A 111 -8.71 6.11 13.90
CA SER A 111 -7.68 5.17 13.49
C SER A 111 -8.30 3.93 12.86
N LEU A 112 -7.89 3.63 11.63
CA LEU A 112 -8.35 2.47 10.88
C LEU A 112 -7.18 1.55 10.57
N LYS A 113 -7.26 0.29 10.98
CA LYS A 113 -6.30 -0.76 10.65
C LYS A 113 -6.89 -1.68 9.57
N THR A 114 -6.18 -1.84 8.47
CA THR A 114 -6.60 -2.70 7.37
C THR A 114 -5.59 -3.80 7.09
N LEU A 115 -6.10 -5.01 6.79
CA LEU A 115 -5.32 -6.09 6.21
C LEU A 115 -5.56 -6.09 4.70
N CYS A 116 -4.49 -6.09 3.92
CA CYS A 116 -4.59 -6.01 2.46
C CYS A 116 -3.64 -6.99 1.76
N LEU A 117 -4.04 -7.38 0.56
CA LEU A 117 -3.22 -8.03 -0.43
C LEU A 117 -3.00 -7.06 -1.59
N GLN A 118 -1.75 -6.86 -1.99
CA GLN A 118 -1.41 -6.02 -3.13
C GLN A 118 -0.70 -6.88 -4.17
N VAL A 119 -1.05 -6.69 -5.43
CA VAL A 119 -0.50 -7.44 -6.57
C VAL A 119 0.00 -6.44 -7.60
N PRO A 120 1.27 -6.00 -7.51
CA PRO A 120 1.92 -5.24 -8.56
C PRO A 120 2.44 -6.14 -9.67
N ILE A 121 2.42 -5.59 -10.88
CA ILE A 121 3.11 -6.13 -12.06
C ILE A 121 3.97 -4.99 -12.59
N VAL A 122 5.28 -5.09 -12.43
CA VAL A 122 6.17 -4.00 -12.78
C VAL A 122 7.14 -4.40 -13.89
N ILE A 123 7.44 -3.44 -14.74
CA ILE A 123 8.55 -3.49 -15.70
C ILE A 123 9.67 -2.61 -15.17
N GLY A 124 10.89 -3.12 -15.19
CA GLY A 124 12.05 -2.40 -14.70
C GLY A 124 13.22 -2.41 -15.67
N TYR A 125 14.09 -1.45 -15.49
CA TYR A 125 15.31 -1.29 -16.27
C TYR A 125 16.52 -1.14 -15.32
N ASN A 126 17.54 -1.99 -15.52
CA ASN A 126 18.80 -1.95 -14.80
C ASN A 126 19.69 -0.86 -15.43
N MET A 127 19.72 0.32 -14.79
CA MET A 127 20.51 1.47 -15.26
C MET A 127 22.01 1.22 -15.10
N ILE A 128 22.39 0.72 -13.94
CA ILE A 128 23.78 0.38 -13.58
C ILE A 128 23.81 -1.12 -13.30
N GLN A 129 24.80 -1.79 -13.86
CA GLN A 129 25.01 -3.22 -13.67
C GLN A 129 26.52 -3.51 -13.70
N GLU A 130 27.12 -3.44 -12.51
CA GLU A 130 28.56 -3.58 -12.32
C GLU A 130 28.86 -4.64 -11.24
N GLY A 131 29.26 -5.82 -11.69
CA GLY A 131 29.57 -6.94 -10.80
C GLY A 131 28.41 -7.31 -9.90
N LYS A 132 28.55 -7.07 -8.59
CA LYS A 132 27.51 -7.37 -7.59
C LYS A 132 26.47 -6.25 -7.43
N TYR A 133 26.70 -5.08 -8.02
CA TYR A 133 25.87 -3.90 -7.84
C TYR A 133 24.95 -3.70 -9.04
N VAL A 134 23.68 -3.60 -8.77
CA VAL A 134 22.68 -3.28 -9.79
C VAL A 134 21.77 -2.16 -9.25
N MET A 135 21.62 -1.10 -10.03
CA MET A 135 20.66 -0.04 -9.74
C MET A 135 19.58 -0.06 -10.84
N SER A 136 18.34 -0.06 -10.44
CA SER A 136 17.20 -0.18 -11.35
C SER A 136 16.12 0.86 -11.06
N VAL A 137 15.38 1.21 -12.10
CA VAL A 137 14.10 1.92 -12.02
C VAL A 137 13.01 0.99 -12.50
N PHE A 138 11.83 1.11 -11.92
CA PHE A 138 10.70 0.30 -12.35
C PHE A 138 9.38 1.06 -12.20
N THR A 139 8.40 0.61 -12.98
CA THR A 139 7.05 1.16 -12.94
C THR A 139 6.05 0.10 -13.37
N GLY A 140 4.79 0.25 -12.95
CA GLY A 140 3.72 -0.65 -13.36
C GLY A 140 2.42 -0.50 -12.59
N PRO A 141 1.37 -1.18 -13.04
CA PRO A 141 0.10 -1.20 -12.34
C PRO A 141 0.14 -2.06 -11.07
N LYS A 142 -0.61 -1.64 -10.06
CA LYS A 142 -0.82 -2.38 -8.81
C LYS A 142 -2.30 -2.44 -8.47
N THR A 143 -2.77 -3.62 -8.07
CA THR A 143 -4.11 -3.82 -7.53
C THR A 143 -4.02 -4.12 -6.04
N LYS A 144 -4.76 -3.41 -5.22
CA LYS A 144 -4.88 -3.63 -3.76
C LYS A 144 -6.26 -4.18 -3.43
N PHE A 145 -6.30 -5.31 -2.73
CA PHE A 145 -7.50 -5.93 -2.19
C PHE A 145 -7.52 -5.71 -0.68
N VAL A 146 -8.59 -5.14 -0.16
CA VAL A 146 -8.80 -4.93 1.28
C VAL A 146 -9.67 -6.07 1.79
N PHE A 147 -9.16 -6.86 2.75
CA PHE A 147 -9.89 -8.01 3.30
C PHE A 147 -10.63 -7.70 4.57
N THR A 148 -10.00 -6.95 5.47
CA THR A 148 -10.56 -6.62 6.76
C THR A 148 -10.20 -5.20 7.12
N ALA A 149 -11.18 -4.42 7.52
CA ALA A 149 -10.99 -3.14 8.17
C ALA A 149 -11.43 -3.31 9.63
N HIS A 150 -10.53 -3.06 10.58
CA HIS A 150 -10.86 -2.99 12.00
C HIS A 150 -10.86 -1.53 12.39
N ASP A 151 -12.03 -1.04 12.73
CA ASP A 151 -12.19 0.30 13.27
C ASP A 151 -11.73 0.29 14.74
N GLU A 152 -10.54 0.79 15.02
CA GLU A 152 -10.17 1.18 16.37
C GLU A 152 -10.73 2.58 16.60
N GLN A 153 -12.05 2.66 16.84
CA GLN A 153 -12.74 3.93 17.01
C GLN A 153 -12.62 4.41 18.45
N GLU A 154 -11.84 5.42 18.67
CA GLU A 154 -12.01 6.32 19.82
C GLU A 154 -12.60 7.66 19.35
N PHE A 155 -13.87 7.67 18.97
CA PHE A 155 -14.60 8.92 18.80
C PHE A 155 -15.02 9.47 20.17
N LYS A 156 -14.16 10.25 20.79
CA LYS A 156 -14.52 11.03 21.99
C LYS A 156 -15.18 12.33 21.50
N HIS A 157 -16.48 12.48 21.75
CA HIS A 157 -17.25 13.72 21.57
C HIS A 157 -17.78 14.06 20.17
N PHE A 158 -18.13 13.08 19.35
CA PHE A 158 -18.80 13.35 18.09
C PHE A 158 -20.32 13.44 18.26
N LYS A 159 -20.95 14.52 17.72
CA LYS A 159 -22.40 14.77 17.81
C LYS A 159 -23.24 13.64 17.20
N TYR A 160 -22.71 12.96 16.20
CA TYR A 160 -23.39 11.93 15.40
C TYR A 160 -23.05 10.49 15.82
N GLY A 161 -22.47 10.27 16.99
CA GLY A 161 -22.16 8.95 17.51
C GLY A 161 -21.08 8.21 16.74
N GLN A 162 -21.19 6.87 16.64
CA GLN A 162 -20.19 6.04 15.95
C GLN A 162 -20.32 6.20 14.43
N MET A 163 -19.20 6.57 13.80
CA MET A 163 -19.09 6.63 12.34
C MET A 163 -18.30 5.43 11.82
N GLU A 164 -18.67 4.90 10.67
CA GLU A 164 -18.01 3.78 10.01
C GLU A 164 -17.67 4.15 8.57
N GLU A 165 -16.40 4.02 8.21
CA GLU A 165 -15.97 4.22 6.83
C GLU A 165 -16.06 2.92 6.05
N VAL A 166 -16.81 2.93 4.96
CA VAL A 166 -16.92 1.79 4.05
C VAL A 166 -15.84 1.90 2.98
N LEU A 167 -14.83 1.05 3.10
CA LEU A 167 -13.73 0.99 2.14
C LEU A 167 -14.10 0.17 0.90
N LYS A 168 -13.56 0.59 -0.23
CA LYS A 168 -13.63 -0.21 -1.45
C LYS A 168 -12.79 -1.47 -1.31
N LYS A 169 -13.37 -2.61 -1.69
CA LYS A 169 -12.67 -3.92 -1.66
C LYS A 169 -11.50 -3.99 -2.64
N ARG A 170 -11.50 -3.17 -3.70
CA ARG A 170 -10.44 -3.13 -4.72
C ARG A 170 -10.07 -1.69 -5.04
N CYS A 171 -8.76 -1.42 -5.01
CA CYS A 171 -8.18 -0.12 -5.37
C CYS A 171 -7.04 -0.33 -6.35
N TYR A 172 -6.89 0.60 -7.29
CA TYR A 172 -5.85 0.56 -8.33
C TYR A 172 -4.86 1.69 -8.12
N TYR A 173 -3.58 1.35 -8.29
CA TYR A 173 -2.46 2.24 -8.14
C TYR A 173 -1.53 2.10 -9.34
N TRP A 174 -0.66 3.08 -9.50
CA TRP A 174 0.46 3.01 -10.41
C TRP A 174 1.75 3.17 -9.63
N ASP A 175 2.62 2.16 -9.71
CA ASP A 175 3.87 2.09 -8.97
C ASP A 175 4.99 2.76 -9.74
N PHE A 176 5.81 3.52 -9.02
CA PHE A 176 7.12 4.00 -9.44
C PHE A 176 8.13 3.59 -8.40
N GLY A 177 9.27 3.06 -8.82
CA GLY A 177 10.26 2.63 -7.84
C GLY A 177 11.70 2.70 -8.32
N LEU A 178 12.56 2.71 -7.30
CA LEU A 178 14.01 2.61 -7.42
C LEU A 178 14.44 1.35 -6.67
N GLY A 179 15.32 0.56 -7.29
CA GLY A 179 15.89 -0.64 -6.68
C GLY A 179 17.40 -0.59 -6.67
N VAL A 180 18.00 -1.04 -5.58
CA VAL A 180 19.44 -1.25 -5.46
C VAL A 180 19.67 -2.68 -5.03
N LYS A 181 20.44 -3.45 -5.80
CA LYS A 181 20.82 -4.83 -5.48
C LYS A 181 22.33 -4.90 -5.24
N ILE A 182 22.71 -5.57 -4.16
CA ILE A 182 24.11 -5.86 -3.77
C ILE A 182 24.24 -7.37 -3.53
N GLY A 183 24.83 -8.07 -4.49
CA GLY A 183 24.83 -9.53 -4.45
C GLY A 183 23.41 -10.09 -4.52
N ASN A 184 22.99 -10.81 -3.49
CA ASN A 184 21.64 -11.38 -3.38
C ASN A 184 20.66 -10.52 -2.59
N VAL A 185 21.14 -9.49 -1.91
CA VAL A 185 20.30 -8.56 -1.15
C VAL A 185 19.89 -7.38 -2.03
N PHE A 186 18.64 -6.98 -1.93
CA PHE A 186 18.18 -5.79 -2.62
C PHE A 186 17.30 -4.91 -1.71
N PHE A 187 17.25 -3.65 -2.08
CA PHE A 187 16.50 -2.60 -1.42
C PHE A 187 15.61 -1.95 -2.47
N ASP A 188 14.33 -1.85 -2.19
CA ASP A 188 13.37 -1.15 -3.05
C ASP A 188 12.75 0.02 -2.31
N PHE A 189 12.65 1.14 -3.01
CA PHE A 189 11.89 2.30 -2.61
C PHE A 189 10.79 2.51 -3.64
N THR A 190 9.52 2.51 -3.22
CA THR A 190 8.37 2.63 -4.12
C THR A 190 7.44 3.77 -3.70
N TYR A 191 6.91 4.43 -4.72
CA TYR A 191 5.84 5.40 -4.59
C TYR A 191 4.65 4.95 -5.45
N ASP A 192 3.54 4.67 -4.81
CA ASP A 192 2.31 4.20 -5.44
C ASP A 192 1.34 5.36 -5.56
N LEU A 193 1.02 5.75 -6.77
CA LEU A 193 0.04 6.79 -7.07
C LEU A 193 -1.36 6.18 -7.10
N GLY A 194 -2.25 6.64 -6.22
CA GLY A 194 -3.64 6.18 -6.16
C GLY A 194 -4.46 6.65 -7.35
N ILE A 195 -4.91 5.73 -8.20
CA ILE A 195 -5.77 6.04 -9.36
C ILE A 195 -7.23 6.09 -8.93
N THR A 196 -7.65 5.14 -8.07
CA THR A 196 -9.05 5.02 -7.65
C THR A 196 -9.27 5.59 -6.25
N LYS A 197 -10.50 6.01 -5.98
CA LYS A 197 -10.94 6.38 -4.64
C LYS A 197 -10.97 5.14 -3.75
N VAL A 198 -10.51 5.27 -2.53
CA VAL A 198 -10.38 4.17 -1.55
C VAL A 198 -11.65 4.00 -0.73
N SER A 199 -12.36 5.11 -0.45
CA SER A 199 -13.59 5.12 0.32
C SER A 199 -14.81 5.20 -0.59
N GLU A 200 -15.88 4.50 -0.22
CA GLU A 200 -17.18 4.62 -0.88
C GLU A 200 -18.03 5.71 -0.24
N TYR A 201 -18.21 5.60 1.07
CA TYR A 201 -18.97 6.54 1.90
C TYR A 201 -18.66 6.31 3.38
N ILE A 202 -19.02 7.28 4.20
CA ILE A 202 -19.00 7.19 5.66
C ILE A 202 -20.43 7.16 6.15
N ILE A 203 -20.75 6.25 7.05
CA ILE A 203 -22.07 6.11 7.65
C ILE A 203 -22.00 6.51 9.12
N SER A 204 -22.95 7.34 9.56
CA SER A 204 -23.26 7.51 10.98
C SER A 204 -24.25 6.42 11.40
N LYS A 205 -23.85 5.57 12.37
CA LYS A 205 -24.71 4.49 12.88
C LYS A 205 -25.93 5.00 13.66
N SER A 206 -25.83 6.21 14.25
CA SER A 206 -26.88 6.78 15.07
C SER A 206 -27.99 7.45 14.24
N GLU A 207 -27.66 8.08 13.11
CA GLU A 207 -28.62 8.87 12.33
C GLU A 207 -28.83 8.33 10.91
N ASN A 208 -28.19 7.24 10.53
CA ASN A 208 -28.27 6.62 9.20
C ASN A 208 -27.90 7.58 8.04
N LEU A 209 -27.08 8.61 8.34
CA LEU A 209 -26.61 9.57 7.37
C LEU A 209 -25.41 9.02 6.61
N LYS A 210 -25.41 9.19 5.28
CA LYS A 210 -24.31 8.77 4.39
C LYS A 210 -23.59 10.01 3.88
N PHE A 211 -22.27 10.06 4.13
CA PHE A 211 -21.41 11.12 3.64
C PHE A 211 -20.49 10.58 2.55
N LYS A 212 -20.45 11.26 1.41
CA LYS A 212 -19.59 10.88 0.29
C LYS A 212 -18.14 11.24 0.61
N SER A 213 -17.24 10.28 0.46
CA SER A 213 -15.80 10.48 0.61
C SER A 213 -15.09 10.35 -0.75
N ASP A 214 -14.28 11.33 -1.12
CA ASP A 214 -13.54 11.38 -2.38
C ASP A 214 -12.03 11.18 -2.17
N ARG A 215 -11.67 10.36 -1.17
CA ARG A 215 -10.29 10.14 -0.76
C ARG A 215 -9.53 9.25 -1.73
N ARG A 216 -8.31 9.71 -2.12
CA ARG A 216 -7.30 8.90 -2.80
C ARG A 216 -6.08 8.81 -1.92
N ASP A 217 -5.52 7.61 -1.83
CA ASP A 217 -4.32 7.33 -1.04
C ASP A 217 -3.13 7.18 -1.99
N ASN A 218 -2.00 7.77 -1.62
CA ASN A 218 -0.70 7.43 -2.18
C ASN A 218 0.07 6.63 -1.12
N ILE A 219 0.91 5.68 -1.56
CA ILE A 219 1.64 4.81 -0.64
C ILE A 219 3.13 4.98 -0.91
N LEU A 220 3.88 5.30 0.15
CA LEU A 220 5.33 5.30 0.14
C LEU A 220 5.81 4.03 0.84
N SER A 221 6.67 3.25 0.19
CA SER A 221 7.14 2.00 0.77
C SER A 221 8.65 1.88 0.66
N PHE A 222 9.24 1.24 1.66
CA PHE A 222 10.62 0.80 1.65
C PHE A 222 10.67 -0.68 1.99
N SER A 223 11.42 -1.46 1.22
CA SER A 223 11.57 -2.89 1.46
C SER A 223 13.00 -3.36 1.26
N VAL A 224 13.34 -4.41 1.99
CA VAL A 224 14.59 -5.16 1.89
C VAL A 224 14.25 -6.60 1.58
N GLY A 225 15.02 -7.23 0.70
CA GLY A 225 14.75 -8.60 0.29
C GLY A 225 15.97 -9.36 -0.16
N MET A 226 15.75 -10.64 -0.40
CA MET A 226 16.72 -11.54 -0.99
C MET A 226 16.16 -12.14 -2.28
N ILE A 227 17.03 -12.29 -3.26
CA ILE A 227 16.75 -12.88 -4.57
C ILE A 227 17.58 -14.14 -4.74
N PHE A 228 16.95 -15.19 -5.23
CA PHE A 228 17.54 -16.54 -5.40
C PHE A 228 17.54 -16.94 -6.86
#